data_e4b65f6f88ff326f47c43463caf75f94
#
_entry.id   e4b65f6f88ff326f47c43463caf75f94
#
_cell.length_a   1.000
_cell.length_b   1.000
_cell.length_c   1.000
_cell.angle_alpha   90.00
_cell.angle_beta   90.00
_cell.angle_gamma   90.00
#
_symmetry.space_group_name_H-M   'P 1'
#
loop_
_entity.id
_entity.type
_entity.pdbx_description
1 polymer ?
#
loop_
_entity_poly.entity_id
_entity_poly.type
_entity_poly.pdbx_seq_one_letter_code
_entity_poly.pdbx_strand_id
1 'polypeptide(L)'
;MAIGTMSRNEIGGCMDKNKIKNAVRQILEAIGEDPDRPDLKKTPERVAEMYEEILSGMSKDPSKELEVLLAEKHDEIVLLKGIPLYSICEHHLLPFIGKAHIAYLPKNNRVTGLSKLARVVEILSKRLQVQERLTTDIADVVMKKLKPLGVIVIIEAEHLCMSMRGIKKPGVLTVTSAVRGIFKENEKTRIEALSLINS
;
A
#
# COMPACT_ATOMS: atom_id res chain seq x y z
N MET A 1 1.04 33.68 0.79
CA MET A 1 0.97 32.94 2.05
C MET A 1 1.30 31.48 1.75
N ALA A 2 2.47 31.02 2.16
CA ALA A 2 2.89 29.63 1.96
C ALA A 2 2.11 28.76 2.96
N ILE A 3 1.28 27.86 2.45
CA ILE A 3 0.64 26.82 3.25
C ILE A 3 1.75 25.84 3.61
N GLY A 4 2.18 25.87 4.89
CA GLY A 4 3.16 24.93 5.42
C GLY A 4 2.63 23.51 5.25
N THR A 5 3.37 22.69 4.50
CA THR A 5 3.13 21.25 4.40
C THR A 5 3.44 20.63 5.75
N MET A 6 2.42 20.42 6.58
CA MET A 6 2.53 19.54 7.76
C MET A 6 3.02 18.16 7.27
N SER A 7 4.09 17.65 7.87
CA SER A 7 4.56 16.30 7.58
C SER A 7 3.48 15.30 8.03
N ARG A 8 3.18 14.31 7.19
CA ARG A 8 2.14 13.29 7.47
C ARG A 8 2.33 12.53 8.79
N ASN A 9 3.51 12.58 9.37
CA ASN A 9 3.83 11.97 10.67
C ASN A 9 3.23 12.71 11.87
N GLU A 10 2.69 13.92 11.70
CA GLU A 10 2.09 14.73 12.77
C GLU A 10 0.57 14.58 12.88
N ILE A 11 -0.09 13.87 11.93
CA ILE A 11 -1.53 13.61 11.94
C ILE A 11 -1.82 12.23 12.58
N GLY A 12 -1.13 11.88 13.63
CA GLY A 12 -1.36 10.66 14.42
C GLY A 12 -2.59 10.72 15.34
N GLY A 13 -3.66 11.38 14.92
CA GLY A 13 -4.93 11.39 15.64
C GLY A 13 -5.67 10.08 15.49
N CYS A 14 -6.27 9.59 16.59
CA CYS A 14 -7.24 8.48 16.53
C CYS A 14 -8.38 8.86 15.58
N MET A 15 -8.80 7.91 14.72
CA MET A 15 -9.91 8.12 13.79
C MET A 15 -11.19 8.48 14.54
N ASP A 16 -11.82 9.61 14.19
CA ASP A 16 -13.07 10.05 14.78
C ASP A 16 -14.25 9.43 14.02
N LYS A 17 -14.69 8.27 14.51
CA LYS A 17 -15.85 7.54 13.93
C LYS A 17 -17.14 8.37 13.94
N ASN A 18 -17.35 9.24 14.93
CA ASN A 18 -18.56 10.04 14.99
C ASN A 18 -18.59 11.10 13.89
N LYS A 19 -17.43 11.72 13.60
CA LYS A 19 -17.34 12.62 12.43
C LYS A 19 -17.59 11.89 11.11
N ILE A 20 -17.08 10.66 10.96
CA ILE A 20 -17.33 9.85 9.75
C ILE A 20 -18.81 9.50 9.64
N LYS A 21 -19.45 9.03 10.71
CA LYS A 21 -20.90 8.73 10.74
C LYS A 21 -21.74 9.95 10.30
N ASN A 22 -21.43 11.13 10.84
CA ASN A 22 -22.13 12.37 10.48
C ASN A 22 -21.92 12.74 9.02
N ALA A 23 -20.68 12.63 8.50
CA ALA A 23 -20.38 12.90 7.10
C ALA A 23 -21.11 11.95 6.15
N VAL A 24 -21.17 10.64 6.49
CA VAL A 24 -21.89 9.65 5.68
C VAL A 24 -23.39 9.95 5.67
N ARG A 25 -23.98 10.35 6.82
CA ARG A 25 -25.38 10.77 6.89
C ARG A 25 -25.64 11.95 5.95
N GLN A 26 -24.78 12.98 5.99
CA GLN A 26 -24.87 14.13 5.10
C GLN A 26 -24.74 13.75 3.62
N ILE A 27 -23.88 12.80 3.28
CA ILE A 27 -23.76 12.29 1.90
C ILE A 27 -25.08 11.64 1.46
N LEU A 28 -25.69 10.79 2.29
CA LEU A 28 -26.97 10.14 1.99
C LEU A 28 -28.08 11.17 1.75
N GLU A 29 -28.19 12.17 2.60
CA GLU A 29 -29.13 13.29 2.45
C GLU A 29 -28.86 14.08 1.14
N ALA A 30 -27.60 14.38 0.86
CA ALA A 30 -27.21 15.17 -0.30
C ALA A 30 -27.47 14.48 -1.66
N ILE A 31 -27.46 13.14 -1.69
CA ILE A 31 -27.80 12.37 -2.90
C ILE A 31 -29.32 12.07 -3.01
N GLY A 32 -30.13 12.57 -2.06
CA GLY A 32 -31.58 12.43 -2.09
C GLY A 32 -32.13 11.16 -1.41
N GLU A 33 -31.31 10.47 -0.61
CA GLU A 33 -31.73 9.29 0.16
C GLU A 33 -32.21 9.69 1.56
N ASP A 34 -33.13 8.88 2.12
CA ASP A 34 -33.53 8.96 3.54
C ASP A 34 -32.59 8.12 4.41
N PRO A 35 -31.69 8.74 5.20
CA PRO A 35 -30.76 7.99 6.06
C PRO A 35 -31.44 7.23 7.19
N ASP A 36 -32.69 7.54 7.50
CA ASP A 36 -33.45 6.89 8.59
C ASP A 36 -34.28 5.69 8.11
N ARG A 37 -34.41 5.46 6.79
CA ARG A 37 -35.07 4.26 6.27
C ARG A 37 -34.36 2.98 6.76
N PRO A 38 -35.11 1.87 7.00
CA PRO A 38 -34.61 0.68 7.68
C PRO A 38 -33.27 0.14 7.14
N ASP A 39 -33.10 0.13 5.80
CA ASP A 39 -31.91 -0.45 5.15
C ASP A 39 -30.68 0.46 5.24
N LEU A 40 -30.85 1.78 5.39
CA LEU A 40 -29.76 2.75 5.48
C LEU A 40 -29.40 3.18 6.90
N LYS A 41 -30.31 2.97 7.87
CA LYS A 41 -30.11 3.43 9.25
C LYS A 41 -28.78 3.03 9.88
N LYS A 42 -28.24 1.85 9.51
CA LYS A 42 -26.93 1.36 9.99
C LYS A 42 -25.77 1.68 9.05
N THR A 43 -26.01 2.29 7.89
CA THR A 43 -24.96 2.58 6.91
C THR A 43 -23.87 3.53 7.43
N PRO A 44 -24.21 4.64 8.13
CA PRO A 44 -23.17 5.52 8.69
C PRO A 44 -22.21 4.80 9.65
N GLU A 45 -22.74 3.89 10.47
CA GLU A 45 -21.92 3.10 11.39
C GLU A 45 -21.04 2.10 10.67
N ARG A 46 -21.60 1.31 9.75
CA ARG A 46 -20.87 0.33 8.95
C ARG A 46 -19.75 0.98 8.14
N VAL A 47 -19.98 2.16 7.57
CA VAL A 47 -18.96 2.89 6.83
C VAL A 47 -17.84 3.39 7.75
N ALA A 48 -18.17 3.87 8.95
CA ALA A 48 -17.16 4.29 9.92
C ALA A 48 -16.27 3.10 10.37
N GLU A 49 -16.86 1.93 10.62
CA GLU A 49 -16.14 0.70 10.95
C GLU A 49 -15.27 0.22 9.78
N MET A 50 -15.81 0.24 8.56
CA MET A 50 -15.06 -0.07 7.34
C MET A 50 -13.82 0.83 7.20
N TYR A 51 -13.96 2.16 7.38
CA TYR A 51 -12.81 3.07 7.29
C TYR A 51 -11.77 2.82 8.38
N GLU A 52 -12.17 2.45 9.60
CA GLU A 52 -11.24 2.06 10.65
C GLU A 52 -10.40 0.85 10.25
N GLU A 53 -11.00 -0.13 9.58
CA GLU A 53 -10.31 -1.33 9.11
C GLU A 53 -9.38 -1.03 7.92
N ILE A 54 -9.93 -0.43 6.83
CA ILE A 54 -9.19 -0.25 5.58
C ILE A 54 -8.13 0.86 5.64
N LEU A 55 -8.18 1.74 6.65
CA LEU A 55 -7.18 2.79 6.91
C LEU A 55 -6.37 2.54 8.19
N SER A 56 -6.42 1.32 8.74
CA SER A 56 -5.72 0.96 9.99
C SER A 56 -4.19 1.09 9.91
N GLY A 57 -3.62 1.20 8.72
CA GLY A 57 -2.19 1.43 8.51
C GLY A 57 -1.73 2.87 8.74
N MET A 58 -2.66 3.85 8.84
CA MET A 58 -2.30 5.27 9.00
C MET A 58 -1.55 5.55 10.31
N SER A 59 -1.86 4.82 11.38
CA SER A 59 -1.23 4.96 12.71
C SER A 59 -0.08 3.99 12.95
N LYS A 60 0.26 3.12 11.98
CA LYS A 60 1.27 2.06 12.16
C LYS A 60 2.57 2.41 11.47
N ASP A 61 3.69 2.07 12.10
CA ASP A 61 5.02 2.14 11.50
C ASP A 61 5.36 0.79 10.84
N PRO A 62 5.41 0.71 9.49
CA PRO A 62 5.67 -0.54 8.79
C PRO A 62 7.07 -1.11 9.06
N SER A 63 8.03 -0.25 9.47
CA SER A 63 9.38 -0.70 9.76
C SER A 63 9.48 -1.59 11.01
N LYS A 64 8.50 -1.51 11.90
CA LYS A 64 8.43 -2.33 13.12
C LYS A 64 8.09 -3.79 12.82
N GLU A 65 7.48 -4.06 11.67
CA GLU A 65 7.18 -5.43 11.24
C GLU A 65 8.40 -6.19 10.76
N LEU A 66 9.43 -5.49 10.25
CA LEU A 66 10.62 -6.14 9.73
C LEU A 66 11.62 -6.47 10.85
N GLU A 67 11.74 -7.74 11.14
CA GLU A 67 12.81 -8.30 11.97
C GLU A 67 13.96 -8.73 11.08
N VAL A 68 15.18 -8.35 11.47
CA VAL A 68 16.39 -8.80 10.77
C VAL A 68 16.83 -10.11 11.36
N LEU A 69 16.87 -11.14 10.54
CA LEU A 69 17.41 -12.47 10.85
C LEU A 69 18.74 -12.63 10.12
N LEU A 70 19.64 -13.42 10.70
CA LEU A 70 20.88 -13.81 10.05
C LEU A 70 20.73 -15.25 9.54
N ALA A 71 20.75 -15.44 8.21
CA ALA A 71 20.83 -16.76 7.61
C ALA A 71 22.25 -17.32 7.73
N GLU A 72 22.43 -18.63 7.62
CA GLU A 72 23.78 -19.22 7.64
C GLU A 72 24.61 -18.75 6.45
N LYS A 73 24.06 -18.81 5.24
CA LYS A 73 24.64 -18.23 4.02
C LYS A 73 23.52 -18.05 3.00
N HIS A 74 23.28 -16.80 2.59
CA HIS A 74 22.33 -16.51 1.53
C HIS A 74 22.73 -15.22 0.82
N ASP A 75 23.15 -15.34 -0.44
CA ASP A 75 23.63 -14.27 -1.32
C ASP A 75 22.86 -14.20 -2.64
N GLU A 76 21.75 -14.94 -2.73
CA GLU A 76 20.87 -15.00 -3.89
C GLU A 76 19.64 -14.10 -3.72
N ILE A 77 18.92 -13.84 -4.83
CA ILE A 77 17.71 -13.04 -4.82
C ILE A 77 16.60 -13.75 -4.02
N VAL A 78 16.04 -13.04 -3.05
CA VAL A 78 14.81 -13.45 -2.36
C VAL A 78 13.64 -12.72 -3.00
N LEU A 79 12.68 -13.46 -3.56
CA LEU A 79 11.47 -12.93 -4.18
C LEU A 79 10.23 -13.37 -3.41
N LEU A 80 9.40 -12.43 -3.01
CA LEU A 80 8.01 -12.65 -2.59
C LEU A 80 7.09 -12.09 -3.67
N LYS A 81 6.39 -12.99 -4.38
CA LYS A 81 5.60 -12.69 -5.58
C LYS A 81 4.11 -12.79 -5.30
N GLY A 82 3.34 -11.88 -5.90
CA GLY A 82 1.88 -11.97 -5.91
C GLY A 82 1.22 -11.62 -4.58
N ILE A 83 1.80 -10.75 -3.75
CA ILE A 83 1.21 -10.30 -2.48
C ILE A 83 -0.06 -9.53 -2.80
N PRO A 84 -1.27 -10.01 -2.40
CA PRO A 84 -2.50 -9.27 -2.65
C PRO A 84 -2.46 -7.92 -1.93
N LEU A 85 -2.97 -6.88 -2.59
CA LEU A 85 -3.13 -5.57 -1.96
C LEU A 85 -4.48 -4.94 -2.30
N TYR A 86 -5.03 -4.24 -1.32
CA TYR A 86 -6.21 -3.40 -1.43
C TYR A 86 -5.85 -2.07 -0.81
N SER A 87 -5.99 -0.99 -1.56
CA SER A 87 -5.66 0.35 -1.08
C SER A 87 -6.70 1.37 -1.53
N ILE A 88 -6.70 2.53 -0.91
CA ILE A 88 -7.67 3.59 -1.20
C ILE A 88 -6.96 4.74 -1.90
N CYS A 89 -7.40 5.02 -3.13
CA CYS A 89 -6.93 6.16 -3.91
C CYS A 89 -7.29 7.47 -3.18
N GLU A 90 -6.28 8.28 -2.86
CA GLU A 90 -6.47 9.52 -2.10
C GLU A 90 -7.27 10.58 -2.87
N HIS A 91 -7.33 10.50 -4.21
CA HIS A 91 -8.02 11.48 -5.04
C HIS A 91 -9.56 11.33 -5.04
N HIS A 92 -10.05 10.09 -4.92
CA HIS A 92 -11.47 9.79 -5.08
C HIS A 92 -12.06 8.94 -3.94
N LEU A 93 -11.25 8.51 -2.99
CA LEU A 93 -11.61 7.57 -1.92
C LEU A 93 -12.19 6.25 -2.45
N LEU A 94 -11.86 5.89 -3.68
CA LEU A 94 -12.21 4.62 -4.31
C LEU A 94 -11.03 3.66 -4.22
N PRO A 95 -11.27 2.34 -4.12
CA PRO A 95 -10.19 1.38 -4.03
C PRO A 95 -9.40 1.22 -5.33
N PHE A 96 -8.14 0.81 -5.18
CA PHE A 96 -7.39 0.11 -6.22
C PHE A 96 -6.93 -1.24 -5.67
N ILE A 97 -6.99 -2.25 -6.52
CA ILE A 97 -6.87 -3.66 -6.14
C ILE A 97 -5.84 -4.31 -7.04
N GLY A 98 -4.90 -5.02 -6.44
CA GLY A 98 -3.84 -5.62 -7.23
C GLY A 98 -2.91 -6.52 -6.46
N LYS A 99 -1.68 -6.59 -6.94
CA LYS A 99 -0.61 -7.43 -6.37
C LYS A 99 0.68 -6.64 -6.28
N ALA A 100 1.45 -6.91 -5.23
CA ALA A 100 2.81 -6.43 -5.08
C ALA A 100 3.81 -7.59 -5.20
N HIS A 101 4.97 -7.30 -5.77
CA HIS A 101 6.11 -8.19 -5.88
C HIS A 101 7.31 -7.49 -5.26
N ILE A 102 8.01 -8.17 -4.35
CA ILE A 102 9.19 -7.63 -3.67
C ILE A 102 10.35 -8.59 -3.88
N ALA A 103 11.39 -8.15 -4.57
CA ALA A 103 12.66 -8.85 -4.65
C ALA A 103 13.74 -8.06 -3.92
N TYR A 104 14.57 -8.73 -3.14
CA TYR A 104 15.75 -8.12 -2.54
C TYR A 104 16.94 -9.06 -2.60
N LEU A 105 18.14 -8.50 -2.69
CA LEU A 105 19.39 -9.24 -2.63
C LEU A 105 20.02 -9.01 -1.25
N PRO A 106 20.10 -10.03 -0.39
CA PRO A 106 20.65 -9.89 0.96
C PRO A 106 22.07 -9.35 0.96
N LYS A 107 22.45 -8.64 2.03
CA LYS A 107 23.81 -8.25 2.34
C LYS A 107 24.17 -8.76 3.71
N ASN A 108 25.35 -9.39 3.84
CA ASN A 108 25.83 -9.95 5.10
C ASN A 108 24.84 -10.93 5.72
N ASN A 109 24.19 -11.77 4.89
CA ASN A 109 23.22 -12.79 5.30
C ASN A 109 21.98 -12.23 6.02
N ARG A 110 21.68 -10.94 5.87
CA ARG A 110 20.53 -10.28 6.51
C ARG A 110 19.26 -10.58 5.74
N VAL A 111 18.40 -11.37 6.30
CA VAL A 111 17.10 -11.76 5.76
C VAL A 111 15.97 -11.39 6.71
N THR A 112 14.73 -11.59 6.29
CA THR A 112 13.54 -11.44 7.13
C THR A 112 12.55 -12.54 6.83
N GLY A 113 11.63 -12.79 7.76
CA GLY A 113 10.52 -13.71 7.50
C GLY A 113 9.64 -13.20 6.35
N LEU A 114 9.26 -14.10 5.42
CA LEU A 114 8.46 -13.72 4.24
C LEU A 114 7.14 -13.04 4.61
N SER A 115 6.48 -13.51 5.68
CA SER A 115 5.26 -12.90 6.22
C SER A 115 5.46 -11.44 6.66
N LYS A 116 6.66 -11.06 7.06
CA LYS A 116 6.97 -9.68 7.48
C LYS A 116 6.95 -8.71 6.30
N LEU A 117 7.44 -9.15 5.13
CA LEU A 117 7.33 -8.37 3.89
C LEU A 117 5.87 -8.15 3.49
N ALA A 118 5.05 -9.20 3.55
CA ALA A 118 3.61 -9.09 3.26
C ALA A 118 2.91 -8.11 4.22
N ARG A 119 3.26 -8.10 5.50
CA ARG A 119 2.73 -7.14 6.49
C ARG A 119 3.14 -5.70 6.20
N VAL A 120 4.35 -5.46 5.71
CA VAL A 120 4.77 -4.12 5.25
C VAL A 120 3.87 -3.63 4.13
N VAL A 121 3.60 -4.49 3.13
CA VAL A 121 2.66 -4.16 2.04
C VAL A 121 1.28 -3.85 2.61
N GLU A 122 0.75 -4.70 3.49
CA GLU A 122 -0.57 -4.52 4.10
C GLU A 122 -0.68 -3.17 4.85
N ILE A 123 0.28 -2.85 5.73
CA ILE A 123 0.25 -1.61 6.51
C ILE A 123 0.31 -0.38 5.60
N LEU A 124 1.17 -0.39 4.58
CA LEU A 124 1.31 0.73 3.67
C LEU A 124 0.11 0.87 2.72
N SER A 125 -0.52 -0.25 2.35
CA SER A 125 -1.74 -0.25 1.53
C SER A 125 -2.97 0.23 2.29
N LYS A 126 -3.06 -0.02 3.60
CA LYS A 126 -4.15 0.45 4.48
C LYS A 126 -4.00 1.92 4.87
N ARG A 127 -3.76 2.76 3.86
CA ARG A 127 -3.64 4.24 3.95
C ARG A 127 -4.32 4.88 2.75
N LEU A 128 -4.50 6.19 2.80
CA LEU A 128 -4.81 6.96 1.58
C LEU A 128 -3.52 7.04 0.75
N GLN A 129 -3.57 6.51 -0.48
CA GLN A 129 -2.38 6.30 -1.31
C GLN A 129 -2.56 6.75 -2.77
N VAL A 130 -1.42 6.99 -3.40
CA VAL A 130 -1.24 6.83 -4.85
C VAL A 130 -0.28 5.66 -5.05
N GLN A 131 -0.45 4.92 -6.14
CA GLN A 131 0.28 3.66 -6.36
C GLN A 131 1.81 3.88 -6.44
N GLU A 132 2.24 4.97 -7.05
CA GLU A 132 3.65 5.35 -7.19
C GLU A 132 4.32 5.56 -5.83
N ARG A 133 3.63 6.24 -4.91
CA ARG A 133 4.13 6.45 -3.55
C ARG A 133 4.13 5.14 -2.77
N LEU A 134 3.07 4.34 -2.85
CA LEU A 134 3.00 3.04 -2.20
C LEU A 134 4.18 2.15 -2.60
N THR A 135 4.49 2.08 -3.91
CA THR A 135 5.60 1.31 -4.45
C THR A 135 6.94 1.79 -3.90
N THR A 136 7.13 3.10 -3.86
CA THR A 136 8.34 3.75 -3.32
C THR A 136 8.49 3.52 -1.83
N ASP A 137 7.43 3.72 -1.05
CA ASP A 137 7.43 3.56 0.41
C ASP A 137 7.81 2.13 0.82
N ILE A 138 7.28 1.11 0.12
CA ILE A 138 7.63 -0.30 0.37
C ILE A 138 9.12 -0.52 0.13
N ALA A 139 9.66 -0.06 -1.00
CA ALA A 139 11.06 -0.22 -1.33
C ALA A 139 11.97 0.46 -0.30
N ASP A 140 11.63 1.66 0.12
CA ASP A 140 12.42 2.45 1.07
C ASP A 140 12.39 1.85 2.48
N VAL A 141 11.25 1.32 2.94
CA VAL A 141 11.16 0.60 4.23
C VAL A 141 12.06 -0.62 4.23
N VAL A 142 12.01 -1.43 3.16
CA VAL A 142 12.86 -2.64 3.04
C VAL A 142 14.34 -2.26 2.98
N MET A 143 14.71 -1.27 2.15
CA MET A 143 16.10 -0.78 2.06
C MET A 143 16.61 -0.28 3.41
N LYS A 144 15.84 0.55 4.10
CA LYS A 144 16.25 1.15 5.38
C LYS A 144 16.44 0.12 6.48
N LYS A 145 15.55 -0.87 6.55
CA LYS A 145 15.51 -1.83 7.66
C LYS A 145 16.45 -3.02 7.46
N LEU A 146 16.38 -3.67 6.30
CA LEU A 146 17.21 -4.85 6.00
C LEU A 146 18.60 -4.47 5.54
N LYS A 147 18.78 -3.26 4.95
CA LYS A 147 20.04 -2.81 4.35
C LYS A 147 20.61 -3.84 3.36
N PRO A 148 19.81 -4.34 2.42
CA PRO A 148 20.23 -5.30 1.41
C PRO A 148 21.17 -4.62 0.38
N LEU A 149 21.74 -5.40 -0.55
CA LEU A 149 22.46 -4.85 -1.69
C LEU A 149 21.54 -4.07 -2.63
N GLY A 150 20.28 -4.49 -2.74
CA GLY A 150 19.25 -3.82 -3.52
C GLY A 150 17.86 -4.35 -3.26
N VAL A 151 16.86 -3.60 -3.73
CA VAL A 151 15.43 -3.94 -3.68
C VAL A 151 14.77 -3.57 -5.00
N ILE A 152 13.89 -4.44 -5.50
CA ILE A 152 12.89 -4.12 -6.53
C ILE A 152 11.51 -4.36 -5.93
N VAL A 153 10.63 -3.37 -6.10
CA VAL A 153 9.19 -3.51 -5.82
C VAL A 153 8.44 -3.20 -7.09
N ILE A 154 7.52 -4.09 -7.47
CA ILE A 154 6.58 -3.87 -8.58
C ILE A 154 5.17 -4.03 -8.02
N ILE A 155 4.29 -3.10 -8.38
CA ILE A 155 2.86 -3.18 -8.08
C ILE A 155 2.11 -3.10 -9.40
N GLU A 156 1.16 -4.01 -9.59
CA GLU A 156 0.18 -3.99 -10.67
C GLU A 156 -1.22 -3.94 -10.05
N ALA A 157 -2.03 -2.97 -10.45
CA ALA A 157 -3.35 -2.80 -9.86
C ALA A 157 -4.37 -2.17 -10.82
N GLU A 158 -5.62 -2.58 -10.68
CA GLU A 158 -6.77 -1.94 -11.29
C GLU A 158 -7.31 -0.85 -10.37
N HIS A 159 -7.55 0.34 -10.93
CA HIS A 159 -8.06 1.49 -10.21
C HIS A 159 -9.56 1.69 -10.47
N LEU A 160 -10.41 1.50 -9.45
CA LEU A 160 -11.85 1.68 -9.62
C LEU A 160 -12.23 3.12 -9.98
N CYS A 161 -11.42 4.11 -9.64
CA CYS A 161 -11.63 5.48 -10.09
C CYS A 161 -11.48 5.67 -11.62
N MET A 162 -10.85 4.71 -12.32
CA MET A 162 -10.75 4.66 -13.78
C MET A 162 -11.73 3.67 -14.40
N SER A 163 -12.04 2.55 -13.71
CA SER A 163 -12.86 1.47 -14.24
C SER A 163 -14.35 1.79 -14.19
N MET A 164 -14.86 2.23 -13.03
CA MET A 164 -16.31 2.39 -12.81
C MET A 164 -16.85 3.78 -13.15
N ARG A 165 -15.99 4.78 -13.28
CA ARG A 165 -16.34 6.18 -13.57
C ARG A 165 -15.26 6.85 -14.43
N GLY A 166 -15.47 8.13 -14.81
CA GLY A 166 -14.53 8.89 -15.64
C GLY A 166 -14.38 8.25 -17.02
N ILE A 167 -13.18 7.77 -17.34
CA ILE A 167 -12.87 7.16 -18.64
C ILE A 167 -13.45 5.76 -18.85
N LYS A 168 -13.94 5.10 -17.78
CA LYS A 168 -14.63 3.79 -17.81
C LYS A 168 -13.84 2.72 -18.58
N LYS A 169 -12.62 2.42 -18.12
CA LYS A 169 -11.74 1.41 -18.73
C LYS A 169 -11.48 0.27 -17.73
N PRO A 170 -12.43 -0.68 -17.56
CA PRO A 170 -12.23 -1.84 -16.70
C PRO A 170 -11.13 -2.74 -17.25
N GLY A 171 -10.42 -3.44 -16.33
CA GLY A 171 -9.36 -4.38 -16.68
C GLY A 171 -8.02 -3.74 -17.07
N VAL A 172 -7.93 -2.41 -17.10
CA VAL A 172 -6.65 -1.73 -17.32
C VAL A 172 -5.83 -1.78 -16.04
N LEU A 173 -4.64 -2.36 -16.12
CA LEU A 173 -3.69 -2.42 -15.02
C LEU A 173 -2.69 -1.25 -15.11
N THR A 174 -2.53 -0.56 -14.00
CA THR A 174 -1.41 0.37 -13.79
C THR A 174 -0.26 -0.42 -13.19
N VAL A 175 0.92 -0.34 -13.79
CA VAL A 175 2.14 -0.99 -13.28
C VAL A 175 3.13 0.09 -12.84
N THR A 176 3.58 0.00 -11.59
CA THR A 176 4.60 0.89 -11.03
C THR A 176 5.77 0.09 -10.49
N SER A 177 6.97 0.65 -10.58
CA SER A 177 8.19 0.01 -10.08
C SER A 177 9.05 0.96 -9.27
N ALA A 178 9.68 0.44 -8.23
CA ALA A 178 10.70 1.14 -7.45
C ALA A 178 11.96 0.26 -7.34
N VAL A 179 13.09 0.78 -7.77
CA VAL A 179 14.37 0.04 -7.85
C VAL A 179 15.41 0.76 -7.01
N ARG A 180 16.14 0.02 -6.16
CA ARG A 180 17.18 0.56 -5.27
C ARG A 180 18.45 -0.30 -5.30
N GLY A 181 19.60 0.33 -5.04
CA GLY A 181 20.89 -0.33 -4.91
C GLY A 181 21.32 -1.06 -6.18
N ILE A 182 21.90 -2.26 -6.04
CA ILE A 182 22.49 -3.03 -7.14
C ILE A 182 21.53 -3.27 -8.32
N PHE A 183 20.25 -3.39 -8.07
CA PHE A 183 19.26 -3.55 -9.16
C PHE A 183 19.13 -2.28 -10.01
N LYS A 184 19.52 -1.10 -9.51
CA LYS A 184 19.61 0.14 -10.29
C LYS A 184 20.92 0.22 -11.06
N GLU A 185 22.01 -0.29 -10.50
CA GLU A 185 23.36 -0.15 -11.00
C GLU A 185 23.77 -1.29 -11.96
N ASN A 186 23.26 -2.51 -11.73
CA ASN A 186 23.59 -3.70 -12.52
C ASN A 186 22.36 -4.19 -13.30
N GLU A 187 22.46 -4.07 -14.63
CA GLU A 187 21.38 -4.47 -15.54
C GLU A 187 21.10 -5.97 -15.52
N LYS A 188 22.14 -6.82 -15.46
CA LYS A 188 22.01 -8.28 -15.47
C LYS A 188 21.23 -8.75 -14.24
N THR A 189 21.60 -8.28 -13.05
CA THR A 189 20.91 -8.60 -11.81
C THR A 189 19.45 -8.12 -11.82
N ARG A 190 19.22 -6.94 -12.42
CA ARG A 190 17.84 -6.43 -12.59
C ARG A 190 17.01 -7.31 -13.53
N ILE A 191 17.57 -7.73 -14.67
CA ILE A 191 16.88 -8.60 -15.63
C ILE A 191 16.56 -9.93 -14.99
N GLU A 192 17.45 -10.52 -14.22
CA GLU A 192 17.22 -11.76 -13.49
C GLU A 192 16.02 -11.62 -12.54
N ALA A 193 15.98 -10.58 -11.71
CA ALA A 193 14.86 -10.33 -10.81
C ALA A 193 13.53 -10.13 -11.55
N LEU A 194 13.54 -9.38 -12.67
CA LEU A 194 12.36 -9.18 -13.49
C LEU A 194 11.89 -10.48 -14.15
N SER A 195 12.82 -11.34 -14.60
CA SER A 195 12.48 -12.66 -15.13
C SER A 195 11.78 -13.55 -14.11
N LEU A 196 12.28 -13.56 -12.87
CA LEU A 196 11.64 -14.30 -11.76
C LEU A 196 10.24 -13.75 -11.42
N ILE A 197 10.05 -12.44 -11.51
CA ILE A 197 8.74 -11.82 -11.28
C ILE A 197 7.76 -12.20 -12.38
N ASN A 198 8.19 -12.27 -13.63
CA ASN A 198 7.34 -12.55 -14.79
C ASN A 198 7.12 -14.05 -15.06
N SER A 199 7.95 -14.95 -14.49
CA SER A 199 7.75 -16.40 -14.55
C SER A 199 6.51 -16.84 -13.75
#